data_bd64ec65eb367f52fa911287940eb5ad
#
_entry.id   bd64ec65eb367f52fa911287940eb5ad
#
_cell.length_a   1.000
_cell.length_b   1.000
_cell.length_c   1.000
_cell.angle_alpha   90.00
_cell.angle_beta   90.00
_cell.angle_gamma   90.00
#
_symmetry.space_group_name_H-M   'P 1'
#
loop_
_entity.id
_entity.type
_entity.pdbx_description
1 polymer ?
#
loop_
_entity_poly.entity_id
_entity_poly.type
_entity_poly.pdbx_seq_one_letter_code
_entity_poly.pdbx_strand_id
1 'polypeptide(L)'
;MNNLLAFLIIAVLYFIGEAISTKAKAWIPSVFIIACFFLVGYWTFFPEDIVQLAGLGPPLGGAVAVMLCITHMGTIISIKQLLQQWKCIVITLSALAGMIIFGWFISRPIVGREFVVAGLPPLTGGIVAATIMSEAALEKGLITASILAIAMYCMQGFAGYPLTTIMLKIEGKRLLQEYRVSGKKLATTAGDIDEDAGNLEQEEEERRKLIPKLPEKYYTTSFILAKLAIVAYISHLLGRFSGLNQAVWALIMGIIFTEIGFLDKDSLNKAKSYGFIMYVLMVYIFSGLKDATPELILEVLGPMVFIIVVGV
;
A
#
# COMPACT_ATOMS: atom_id res chain seq x y z
N MET A 1 0.47 29.50 -11.12
CA MET A 1 1.26 28.43 -11.82
C MET A 1 0.34 27.75 -12.83
N ASN A 2 0.85 27.37 -14.02
CA ASN A 2 0.04 26.65 -15.03
C ASN A 2 -0.04 25.16 -14.64
N ASN A 3 -1.17 24.51 -14.94
CA ASN A 3 -1.45 23.11 -14.61
C ASN A 3 -0.37 22.15 -15.18
N LEU A 4 0.06 22.38 -16.43
CA LEU A 4 1.09 21.57 -17.06
C LEU A 4 2.45 21.74 -16.37
N LEU A 5 2.77 22.96 -15.90
CA LEU A 5 4.00 23.22 -15.16
C LEU A 5 3.96 22.54 -13.77
N ALA A 6 2.82 22.56 -13.09
CA ALA A 6 2.64 21.86 -11.82
C ALA A 6 2.86 20.35 -11.98
N PHE A 7 2.26 19.75 -13.00
CA PHE A 7 2.44 18.34 -13.31
C PHE A 7 3.90 18.02 -13.65
N LEU A 8 4.54 18.86 -14.47
CA LEU A 8 5.96 18.66 -14.84
C LEU A 8 6.88 18.70 -13.62
N ILE A 9 6.69 19.67 -12.71
CA ILE A 9 7.49 19.78 -11.49
C ILE A 9 7.37 18.51 -10.65
N ILE A 10 6.12 18.06 -10.40
CA ILE A 10 5.87 16.84 -9.61
C ILE A 10 6.50 15.62 -10.28
N ALA A 11 6.33 15.46 -11.59
CA ALA A 11 6.90 14.33 -12.33
C ALA A 11 8.44 14.31 -12.29
N VAL A 12 9.08 15.47 -12.42
CA VAL A 12 10.55 15.59 -12.34
C VAL A 12 11.04 15.29 -10.93
N LEU A 13 10.37 15.78 -9.88
CA LEU A 13 10.74 15.46 -8.49
C LEU A 13 10.61 13.98 -8.20
N TYR A 14 9.55 13.36 -8.70
CA TYR A 14 9.33 11.93 -8.57
C TYR A 14 10.46 11.13 -9.23
N PHE A 15 10.79 11.49 -10.48
CA PHE A 15 11.90 10.88 -11.21
C PHE A 15 13.24 11.04 -10.47
N ILE A 16 13.55 12.24 -9.96
CA ILE A 16 14.79 12.50 -9.22
C ILE A 16 14.83 11.64 -7.94
N GLY A 17 13.72 11.54 -7.20
CA GLY A 17 13.61 10.72 -5.99
C GLY A 17 13.87 9.23 -6.28
N GLU A 18 13.30 8.68 -7.35
CA GLU A 18 13.53 7.31 -7.78
C GLU A 18 14.97 7.09 -8.24
N ALA A 19 15.54 8.03 -9.02
CA ALA A 19 16.92 7.96 -9.49
C ALA A 19 17.92 7.96 -8.34
N ILE A 20 17.71 8.80 -7.32
CA ILE A 20 18.56 8.82 -6.11
C ILE A 20 18.44 7.51 -5.34
N SER A 21 17.22 6.99 -5.13
CA SER A 21 17.00 5.72 -4.45
C SER A 21 17.68 4.56 -5.17
N THR A 22 17.56 4.51 -6.50
CA THR A 22 18.21 3.49 -7.33
C THR A 22 19.74 3.57 -7.21
N LYS A 23 20.31 4.79 -7.25
CA LYS A 23 21.75 5.01 -7.07
C LYS A 23 22.23 4.64 -5.67
N ALA A 24 21.40 4.88 -4.66
CA ALA A 24 21.64 4.47 -3.28
C ALA A 24 21.37 2.96 -3.05
N LYS A 25 21.12 2.16 -4.10
CA LYS A 25 20.80 0.73 -4.02
C LYS A 25 19.62 0.43 -3.06
N ALA A 26 18.62 1.29 -3.07
CA ALA A 26 17.43 1.25 -2.21
C ALA A 26 17.70 1.30 -0.68
N TRP A 27 18.90 1.71 -0.25
CA TRP A 27 19.16 1.98 1.16
C TRP A 27 18.33 3.17 1.68
N ILE A 28 18.05 4.12 0.79
CA ILE A 28 17.14 5.24 1.07
C ILE A 28 15.88 5.02 0.23
N PRO A 29 14.71 4.82 0.85
CA PRO A 29 13.45 4.65 0.14
C PRO A 29 13.13 5.85 -0.74
N SER A 30 12.71 5.63 -1.99
CA SER A 30 12.32 6.72 -2.91
C SER A 30 11.20 7.58 -2.33
N VAL A 31 10.24 6.94 -1.66
CA VAL A 31 9.11 7.61 -0.99
C VAL A 31 9.58 8.66 0.01
N PHE A 32 10.62 8.36 0.80
CA PHE A 32 11.19 9.31 1.74
C PHE A 32 11.83 10.51 1.04
N ILE A 33 12.63 10.27 -0.01
CA ILE A 33 13.28 11.33 -0.77
C ILE A 33 12.24 12.27 -1.40
N ILE A 34 11.18 11.69 -1.98
CA ILE A 34 10.09 12.45 -2.59
C ILE A 34 9.35 13.27 -1.52
N ALA A 35 9.06 12.67 -0.36
CA ALA A 35 8.44 13.39 0.76
C ALA A 35 9.27 14.57 1.22
N CYS A 36 10.61 14.43 1.32
CA CYS A 36 11.50 15.54 1.64
C CYS A 36 11.45 16.64 0.58
N PHE A 37 11.38 16.28 -0.71
CA PHE A 37 11.22 17.28 -1.77
C PHE A 37 9.89 18.01 -1.68
N PHE A 38 8.79 17.33 -1.37
CA PHE A 38 7.50 17.98 -1.15
C PHE A 38 7.53 18.91 0.06
N LEU A 39 8.10 18.48 1.18
CA LEU A 39 8.24 19.33 2.38
C LEU A 39 9.04 20.60 2.08
N VAL A 40 10.24 20.45 1.51
CA VAL A 40 11.07 21.59 1.12
C VAL A 40 10.36 22.47 0.11
N GLY A 41 9.65 21.88 -0.85
CA GLY A 41 8.86 22.59 -1.83
C GLY A 41 7.75 23.42 -1.20
N TYR A 42 6.97 22.87 -0.29
CA TYR A 42 5.92 23.58 0.43
C TYR A 42 6.46 24.69 1.34
N TRP A 43 7.64 24.52 1.91
CA TRP A 43 8.26 25.57 2.72
C TRP A 43 8.88 26.72 1.92
N THR A 44 9.13 26.53 0.61
CA THR A 44 9.89 27.49 -0.19
C THR A 44 9.12 28.08 -1.35
N PHE A 45 8.61 27.27 -2.26
CA PHE A 45 8.10 27.78 -3.56
C PHE A 45 6.85 27.05 -4.10
N PHE A 46 6.38 25.95 -3.46
CA PHE A 46 5.16 25.32 -3.92
C PHE A 46 3.92 26.07 -3.40
N PRO A 47 2.92 26.32 -4.27
CA PRO A 47 1.61 26.68 -3.77
C PRO A 47 0.99 25.47 -3.04
N GLU A 48 0.16 25.75 -2.03
CA GLU A 48 -0.52 24.71 -1.23
C GLU A 48 -1.38 23.75 -2.08
N ASP A 49 -1.87 24.24 -3.20
CA ASP A 49 -2.72 23.51 -4.14
C ASP A 49 -1.99 22.89 -5.33
N ILE A 50 -0.64 22.76 -5.29
CA ILE A 50 0.16 22.25 -6.43
C ILE A 50 -0.34 20.91 -6.95
N VAL A 51 -0.78 20.01 -6.06
CA VAL A 51 -1.28 18.68 -6.42
C VAL A 51 -2.64 18.77 -7.13
N GLN A 52 -3.51 19.68 -6.68
CA GLN A 52 -4.78 19.97 -7.37
C GLN A 52 -4.55 20.61 -8.73
N LEU A 53 -3.64 21.60 -8.81
CA LEU A 53 -3.27 22.26 -10.07
C LEU A 53 -2.71 21.26 -11.09
N ALA A 54 -1.95 20.26 -10.63
CA ALA A 54 -1.44 19.19 -11.48
C ALA A 54 -2.53 18.19 -11.93
N GLY A 55 -3.77 18.29 -11.44
CA GLY A 55 -4.86 17.36 -11.73
C GLY A 55 -4.75 16.02 -10.99
N LEU A 56 -3.85 15.91 -10.00
CA LEU A 56 -3.60 14.68 -9.23
C LEU A 56 -4.26 14.71 -7.85
N GLY A 57 -4.92 15.79 -7.49
CA GLY A 57 -5.70 15.95 -6.28
C GLY A 57 -7.06 15.25 -6.32
N PRO A 58 -7.95 15.49 -5.31
CA PRO A 58 -9.31 14.98 -5.34
C PRO A 58 -10.09 15.47 -6.58
N PRO A 59 -10.98 14.62 -7.15
CA PRO A 59 -11.36 13.28 -6.65
C PRO A 59 -10.44 12.15 -7.09
N LEU A 60 -9.54 12.39 -8.07
CA LEU A 60 -8.75 11.32 -8.70
C LEU A 60 -7.75 10.70 -7.71
N GLY A 61 -6.92 11.51 -7.06
CA GLY A 61 -5.88 11.04 -6.14
C GLY A 61 -6.44 10.43 -4.85
N GLY A 62 -7.54 11.00 -4.35
CA GLY A 62 -8.20 10.52 -3.13
C GLY A 62 -9.11 9.32 -3.40
N ALA A 63 -10.42 9.58 -3.42
CA ALA A 63 -11.44 8.51 -3.45
C ALA A 63 -11.26 7.51 -4.60
N VAL A 64 -10.99 7.97 -5.84
CA VAL A 64 -10.92 7.08 -7.00
C VAL A 64 -9.69 6.19 -6.95
N ALA A 65 -8.48 6.76 -6.78
CA ALA A 65 -7.25 5.98 -6.77
C ALA A 65 -7.21 5.00 -5.60
N VAL A 66 -7.61 5.45 -4.39
CA VAL A 66 -7.67 4.61 -3.19
C VAL A 66 -8.60 3.42 -3.41
N MET A 67 -9.84 3.67 -3.86
CA MET A 67 -10.83 2.61 -4.03
C MET A 67 -10.44 1.62 -5.14
N LEU A 68 -9.89 2.10 -6.26
CA LEU A 68 -9.41 1.23 -7.33
C LEU A 68 -8.21 0.39 -6.88
N CYS A 69 -7.26 0.97 -6.15
CA CYS A 69 -6.10 0.24 -5.62
C CYS A 69 -6.52 -0.84 -4.63
N ILE A 70 -7.41 -0.53 -3.68
CA ILE A 70 -7.84 -1.50 -2.68
C ILE A 70 -8.66 -2.63 -3.32
N THR A 71 -9.58 -2.29 -4.24
CA THR A 71 -10.34 -3.31 -4.98
C THR A 71 -9.39 -4.21 -5.79
N HIS A 72 -8.39 -3.62 -6.44
CA HIS A 72 -7.36 -4.37 -7.15
C HIS A 72 -6.55 -5.29 -6.22
N MET A 73 -6.16 -4.83 -5.02
CA MET A 73 -5.50 -5.69 -4.03
C MET A 73 -6.34 -6.93 -3.72
N GLY A 74 -7.67 -6.78 -3.64
CA GLY A 74 -8.59 -7.92 -3.51
C GLY A 74 -8.50 -8.89 -4.69
N THR A 75 -8.22 -8.41 -5.91
CA THR A 75 -8.11 -9.29 -7.10
C THR A 75 -6.85 -10.14 -7.15
N ILE A 76 -5.83 -9.78 -6.36
CA ILE A 76 -4.58 -10.55 -6.28
C ILE A 76 -4.70 -11.71 -5.29
N ILE A 77 -5.57 -11.56 -4.28
CA ILE A 77 -5.74 -12.55 -3.21
C ILE A 77 -6.51 -13.76 -3.74
N SER A 78 -5.91 -14.95 -3.62
CA SER A 78 -6.57 -16.23 -3.90
C SER A 78 -6.92 -16.91 -2.58
N ILE A 79 -8.21 -17.21 -2.36
CA ILE A 79 -8.68 -17.88 -1.14
C ILE A 79 -8.03 -19.26 -1.00
N LYS A 80 -7.87 -20.01 -2.11
CA LYS A 80 -7.23 -21.32 -2.10
C LYS A 80 -5.78 -21.24 -1.61
N GLN A 81 -5.00 -20.29 -2.13
CA GLN A 81 -3.61 -20.05 -1.71
C GLN A 81 -3.53 -19.65 -0.23
N LEU A 82 -4.45 -18.78 0.23
CA LEU A 82 -4.53 -18.41 1.64
C LEU A 82 -4.76 -19.64 2.53
N LEU A 83 -5.69 -20.51 2.16
CA LEU A 83 -5.98 -21.72 2.93
C LEU A 83 -4.78 -22.70 2.93
N GLN A 84 -4.07 -22.83 1.82
CA GLN A 84 -2.86 -23.64 1.74
C GLN A 84 -1.72 -23.10 2.60
N GLN A 85 -1.63 -21.77 2.72
CA GLN A 85 -0.60 -21.07 3.49
C GLN A 85 -1.08 -20.62 4.88
N TRP A 86 -2.01 -21.36 5.50
CA TRP A 86 -2.58 -20.98 6.79
C TRP A 86 -1.55 -20.70 7.90
N LYS A 87 -0.40 -21.39 7.86
CA LYS A 87 0.71 -21.17 8.81
C LYS A 87 1.27 -19.74 8.69
N CYS A 88 1.47 -19.28 7.45
CA CYS A 88 1.93 -17.89 7.20
C CYS A 88 0.90 -16.88 7.69
N ILE A 89 -0.39 -17.16 7.51
CA ILE A 89 -1.48 -16.30 8.01
C ILE A 89 -1.42 -16.21 9.54
N VAL A 90 -1.30 -17.33 10.24
CA VAL A 90 -1.21 -17.36 11.71
C VAL A 90 0.01 -16.58 12.20
N ILE A 91 1.18 -16.75 11.58
CA ILE A 91 2.40 -16.02 11.92
C ILE A 91 2.18 -14.51 11.73
N THR A 92 1.62 -14.10 10.58
CA THR A 92 1.37 -12.67 10.29
C THR A 92 0.36 -12.07 11.26
N LEU A 93 -0.74 -12.78 11.54
CA LEU A 93 -1.75 -12.32 12.51
C LEU A 93 -1.17 -12.22 13.92
N SER A 94 -0.32 -13.16 14.33
CA SER A 94 0.35 -13.11 15.63
C SER A 94 1.32 -11.93 15.72
N ALA A 95 2.07 -11.64 14.64
CA ALA A 95 2.96 -10.48 14.58
C ALA A 95 2.16 -9.16 14.65
N LEU A 96 1.05 -9.05 13.90
CA LEU A 96 0.15 -7.89 13.95
C LEU A 96 -0.45 -7.71 15.35
N ALA A 97 -0.93 -8.78 15.96
CA ALA A 97 -1.47 -8.75 17.32
C ALA A 97 -0.39 -8.29 18.33
N GLY A 98 0.83 -8.82 18.22
CA GLY A 98 1.97 -8.38 19.01
C GLY A 98 2.25 -6.89 18.85
N MET A 99 2.35 -6.41 17.61
CA MET A 99 2.59 -5.00 17.33
C MET A 99 1.47 -4.09 17.89
N ILE A 100 0.21 -4.46 17.75
CA ILE A 100 -0.91 -3.70 18.29
C ILE A 100 -0.87 -3.69 19.82
N ILE A 101 -0.63 -4.84 20.46
CA ILE A 101 -0.57 -4.94 21.92
C ILE A 101 0.60 -4.12 22.46
N PHE A 102 1.82 -4.36 21.98
CA PHE A 102 3.00 -3.63 22.44
C PHE A 102 2.93 -2.14 22.10
N GLY A 103 2.51 -1.79 20.87
CA GLY A 103 2.30 -0.42 20.45
C GLY A 103 1.26 0.30 21.32
N TRP A 104 0.16 -0.36 21.66
CA TRP A 104 -0.87 0.23 22.50
C TRP A 104 -0.42 0.39 23.97
N PHE A 105 0.10 -0.66 24.58
CA PHE A 105 0.45 -0.63 26.01
C PHE A 105 1.74 0.12 26.31
N ILE A 106 2.73 0.08 25.43
CA ILE A 106 4.04 0.72 25.64
C ILE A 106 4.04 2.14 25.07
N SER A 107 3.54 2.34 23.85
CA SER A 107 3.65 3.64 23.19
C SER A 107 2.60 4.63 23.66
N ARG A 108 1.37 4.18 23.98
CA ARG A 108 0.29 5.07 24.40
C ARG A 108 0.61 5.95 25.62
N PRO A 109 1.19 5.45 26.73
CA PRO A 109 1.50 6.28 27.89
C PRO A 109 2.63 7.29 27.64
N ILE A 110 3.46 7.07 26.62
CA ILE A 110 4.65 7.88 26.32
C ILE A 110 4.34 8.93 25.26
N VAL A 111 3.75 8.51 24.14
CA VAL A 111 3.50 9.36 22.97
C VAL A 111 2.06 9.87 22.87
N GLY A 112 1.14 9.30 23.63
CA GLY A 112 -0.27 9.66 23.59
C GLY A 112 -1.10 8.80 22.64
N ARG A 113 -2.42 8.78 22.89
CA ARG A 113 -3.38 7.94 22.16
C ARG A 113 -3.47 8.28 20.67
N GLU A 114 -3.50 9.57 20.37
CA GLU A 114 -3.73 10.07 19.01
C GLU A 114 -2.62 9.66 18.06
N PHE A 115 -1.37 9.80 18.51
CA PHE A 115 -0.19 9.40 17.75
C PHE A 115 -0.10 7.88 17.54
N VAL A 116 -0.44 7.10 18.57
CA VAL A 116 -0.42 5.63 18.43
C VAL A 116 -1.49 5.15 17.44
N VAL A 117 -2.71 5.70 17.51
CA VAL A 117 -3.78 5.35 16.60
C VAL A 117 -3.47 5.78 15.16
N ALA A 118 -2.86 6.95 14.97
CA ALA A 118 -2.49 7.42 13.64
C ALA A 118 -1.25 6.73 13.06
N GLY A 119 -0.29 6.33 13.89
CA GLY A 119 1.02 5.81 13.45
C GLY A 119 1.10 4.29 13.27
N LEU A 120 0.41 3.48 14.10
CA LEU A 120 0.49 2.01 14.00
C LEU A 120 -0.06 1.44 12.68
N PRO A 121 -1.24 1.85 12.17
CA PRO A 121 -1.75 1.31 10.92
C PRO A 121 -0.84 1.56 9.71
N PRO A 122 -0.27 2.77 9.49
CA PRO A 122 0.68 2.99 8.40
C PRO A 122 1.93 2.14 8.48
N LEU A 123 2.39 1.80 9.68
CA LEU A 123 3.58 0.96 9.87
C LEU A 123 3.42 -0.43 9.27
N THR A 124 2.20 -0.98 9.24
CA THR A 124 1.89 -2.31 8.71
C THR A 124 1.16 -2.29 7.37
N GLY A 125 0.26 -1.34 7.18
CA GLY A 125 -0.65 -1.28 6.04
C GLY A 125 -0.16 -0.40 4.88
N GLY A 126 1.00 0.23 4.99
CA GLY A 126 1.59 1.04 3.93
C GLY A 126 0.76 2.27 3.54
N ILE A 127 0.84 2.64 2.25
CA ILE A 127 0.25 3.88 1.72
C ILE A 127 -1.27 3.98 1.95
N VAL A 128 -2.00 2.89 1.77
CA VAL A 128 -3.46 2.89 1.92
C VAL A 128 -3.86 3.18 3.37
N ALA A 129 -3.19 2.54 4.33
CA ALA A 129 -3.44 2.79 5.75
C ALA A 129 -3.05 4.21 6.14
N ALA A 130 -1.95 4.74 5.60
CA ALA A 130 -1.53 6.10 5.84
C ALA A 130 -2.55 7.12 5.32
N THR A 131 -3.09 6.90 4.12
CA THR A 131 -4.14 7.76 3.54
C THR A 131 -5.40 7.77 4.41
N ILE A 132 -5.90 6.58 4.78
CA ILE A 132 -7.10 6.44 5.61
C ILE A 132 -6.91 7.11 6.98
N MET A 133 -5.75 6.90 7.62
CA MET A 133 -5.49 7.46 8.94
C MET A 133 -5.26 8.96 8.88
N SER A 134 -4.60 9.47 7.84
CA SER A 134 -4.41 10.89 7.60
C SER A 134 -5.76 11.61 7.41
N GLU A 135 -6.62 11.09 6.53
CA GLU A 135 -7.95 11.65 6.29
C GLU A 135 -8.82 11.60 7.57
N ALA A 136 -8.85 10.47 8.27
CA ALA A 136 -9.61 10.33 9.52
C ALA A 136 -9.11 11.26 10.65
N ALA A 137 -7.81 11.56 10.68
CA ALA A 137 -7.24 12.52 11.63
C ALA A 137 -7.65 13.96 11.26
N LEU A 138 -7.60 14.33 9.97
CA LEU A 138 -8.03 15.64 9.48
C LEU A 138 -9.52 15.90 9.75
N GLU A 139 -10.39 14.90 9.52
CA GLU A 139 -11.82 15.01 9.84
C GLU A 139 -12.08 15.33 11.32
N LYS A 140 -11.17 14.93 12.22
CA LYS A 140 -11.21 15.23 13.65
C LYS A 140 -10.44 16.49 14.05
N GLY A 141 -9.86 17.22 13.11
CA GLY A 141 -9.05 18.41 13.35
C GLY A 141 -7.66 18.11 13.95
N LEU A 142 -7.19 16.86 13.89
CA LEU A 142 -5.90 16.42 14.46
C LEU A 142 -4.80 16.50 13.39
N ILE A 143 -4.36 17.71 13.05
CA ILE A 143 -3.39 17.97 11.97
C ILE A 143 -2.06 17.23 12.25
N THR A 144 -1.52 17.31 13.46
CA THR A 144 -0.24 16.67 13.83
C THR A 144 -0.32 15.14 13.68
N ALA A 145 -1.44 14.53 14.05
CA ALA A 145 -1.64 13.08 13.87
C ALA A 145 -1.76 12.67 12.39
N SER A 146 -2.36 13.54 11.56
CA SER A 146 -2.40 13.33 10.11
C SER A 146 -1.01 13.35 9.49
N ILE A 147 -0.19 14.33 9.86
CA ILE A 147 1.20 14.45 9.43
C ILE A 147 2.01 13.23 9.89
N LEU A 148 1.80 12.77 11.14
CA LEU A 148 2.45 11.56 11.65
C LEU A 148 2.12 10.33 10.79
N ALA A 149 0.87 10.15 10.38
CA ALA A 149 0.49 8.98 9.57
C ALA A 149 1.24 8.95 8.22
N ILE A 150 1.41 10.10 7.58
CA ILE A 150 2.15 10.22 6.32
C ILE A 150 3.65 10.03 6.55
N ALA A 151 4.20 10.69 7.57
CA ALA A 151 5.61 10.58 7.94
C ALA A 151 5.99 9.13 8.31
N MET A 152 5.12 8.43 9.04
CA MET A 152 5.28 7.01 9.39
C MET A 152 5.41 6.15 8.13
N TYR A 153 4.52 6.32 7.14
CA TYR A 153 4.61 5.62 5.87
C TYR A 153 5.94 5.88 5.15
N CYS A 154 6.43 7.11 5.15
CA CYS A 154 7.70 7.47 4.51
C CYS A 154 8.92 6.86 5.22
N MET A 155 8.89 6.80 6.55
CA MET A 155 10.04 6.41 7.38
C MET A 155 10.12 4.91 7.67
N GLN A 156 9.01 4.17 7.63
CA GLN A 156 8.99 2.73 7.93
C GLN A 156 10.00 1.92 7.10
N GLY A 157 10.24 2.34 5.86
CA GLY A 157 11.20 1.68 4.98
C GLY A 157 12.65 1.69 5.48
N PHE A 158 13.03 2.69 6.29
CA PHE A 158 14.37 2.74 6.89
C PHE A 158 14.62 1.64 7.91
N ALA A 159 13.59 1.23 8.65
CA ALA A 159 13.68 0.10 9.57
C ALA A 159 13.41 -1.22 8.83
N GLY A 160 12.38 -1.26 7.98
CA GLY A 160 11.90 -2.47 7.32
C GLY A 160 12.89 -3.04 6.30
N TYR A 161 13.47 -2.25 5.41
CA TYR A 161 14.35 -2.76 4.35
C TYR A 161 15.65 -3.38 4.87
N PRO A 162 16.43 -2.75 5.77
CA PRO A 162 17.62 -3.37 6.32
C PRO A 162 17.31 -4.65 7.09
N LEU A 163 16.29 -4.63 7.93
CA LEU A 163 15.90 -5.79 8.73
C LEU A 163 15.48 -6.97 7.84
N THR A 164 14.60 -6.72 6.86
CA THR A 164 14.16 -7.72 5.88
C THR A 164 15.36 -8.28 5.11
N THR A 165 16.28 -7.42 4.67
CA THR A 165 17.49 -7.83 3.94
C THR A 165 18.38 -8.76 4.78
N ILE A 166 18.55 -8.45 6.06
CA ILE A 166 19.34 -9.28 6.99
C ILE A 166 18.66 -10.63 7.16
N MET A 167 17.36 -10.67 7.45
CA MET A 167 16.60 -11.90 7.65
C MET A 167 16.57 -12.79 6.42
N LEU A 168 16.35 -12.21 5.23
CA LEU A 168 16.40 -12.94 3.97
C LEU A 168 17.79 -13.51 3.67
N LYS A 169 18.88 -12.80 4.01
CA LYS A 169 20.25 -13.33 3.86
C LYS A 169 20.51 -14.50 4.81
N ILE A 170 20.05 -14.44 6.04
CA ILE A 170 20.19 -15.52 7.03
C ILE A 170 19.43 -16.74 6.54
N GLU A 171 18.17 -16.59 6.17
CA GLU A 171 17.32 -17.67 5.70
C GLU A 171 17.83 -18.27 4.37
N GLY A 172 18.23 -17.43 3.42
CA GLY A 172 18.81 -17.88 2.16
C GLY A 172 20.09 -18.73 2.35
N LYS A 173 20.96 -18.35 3.31
CA LYS A 173 22.13 -19.16 3.65
C LYS A 173 21.73 -20.50 4.26
N ARG A 174 20.75 -20.53 5.14
CA ARG A 174 20.21 -21.76 5.75
C ARG A 174 19.66 -22.70 4.70
N LEU A 175 18.77 -22.22 3.84
CA LEU A 175 18.16 -23.00 2.77
C LEU A 175 19.20 -23.54 1.77
N LEU A 176 20.19 -22.71 1.40
CA LEU A 176 21.27 -23.14 0.51
C LEU A 176 22.13 -24.25 1.12
N GLN A 177 22.37 -24.18 2.44
CA GLN A 177 23.14 -25.20 3.16
C GLN A 177 22.36 -26.51 3.25
N GLU A 178 21.07 -26.47 3.55
CA GLU A 178 20.19 -27.64 3.55
C GLU A 178 20.09 -28.28 2.16
N TYR A 179 19.97 -27.48 1.09
CA TYR A 179 19.96 -27.95 -0.29
C TYR A 179 21.27 -28.69 -0.65
N ARG A 180 22.44 -28.14 -0.27
CA ARG A 180 23.74 -28.73 -0.53
C ARG A 180 23.95 -30.05 0.22
N VAL A 181 23.37 -30.20 1.42
CA VAL A 181 23.50 -31.39 2.25
C VAL A 181 22.50 -32.47 1.82
N SER A 182 21.26 -32.10 1.53
CA SER A 182 20.16 -33.04 1.26
C SER A 182 20.07 -33.50 -0.20
N GLY A 183 20.60 -32.69 -1.14
CA GLY A 183 20.44 -32.92 -2.59
C GLY A 183 18.97 -32.89 -3.09
N LYS A 184 18.01 -32.71 -2.19
CA LYS A 184 16.58 -32.62 -2.50
C LYS A 184 16.18 -31.20 -2.61
N LYS A 185 15.31 -30.87 -3.60
CA LYS A 185 14.53 -29.61 -3.56
C LYS A 185 13.87 -29.53 -2.19
N LEU A 186 14.21 -28.51 -1.40
CA LEU A 186 13.48 -28.26 -0.17
C LEU A 186 12.03 -28.03 -0.53
N ALA A 187 11.13 -28.75 0.14
CA ALA A 187 9.75 -28.35 0.20
C ALA A 187 9.71 -26.98 0.88
N THR A 188 9.73 -25.93 0.08
CA THR A 188 9.48 -24.58 0.58
C THR A 188 8.10 -24.58 1.18
N THR A 189 7.93 -23.91 2.32
CA THR A 189 6.63 -23.74 3.01
C THR A 189 5.65 -22.92 2.13
N ALA A 190 6.14 -22.26 1.10
CA ALA A 190 5.42 -21.81 -0.08
C ALA A 190 5.38 -23.02 -1.03
N GLY A 191 4.19 -23.66 -1.12
CA GLY A 191 4.01 -24.92 -1.85
C GLY A 191 4.81 -24.97 -3.14
N ASP A 192 5.49 -26.11 -3.38
CA ASP A 192 6.13 -26.41 -4.66
C ASP A 192 5.06 -26.26 -5.75
N ILE A 193 4.98 -25.09 -6.33
CA ILE A 193 4.24 -24.85 -7.55
C ILE A 193 5.21 -25.31 -8.63
N ASP A 194 5.10 -26.58 -9.05
CA ASP A 194 5.55 -26.97 -10.37
C ASP A 194 4.86 -25.99 -11.33
N GLU A 195 5.63 -25.20 -12.08
CA GLU A 195 5.08 -24.19 -12.98
C GLU A 195 4.04 -24.80 -13.93
N ASP A 196 4.23 -26.05 -14.36
CA ASP A 196 3.30 -26.80 -15.18
C ASP A 196 2.03 -27.22 -14.42
N ALA A 197 2.15 -27.64 -13.15
CA ALA A 197 0.99 -27.96 -12.31
C ALA A 197 0.23 -26.67 -11.92
N GLY A 198 0.94 -25.57 -11.71
CA GLY A 198 0.37 -24.26 -11.43
C GLY A 198 -0.45 -23.73 -12.61
N ASN A 199 -0.02 -23.95 -13.84
CA ASN A 199 -0.75 -23.54 -15.03
C ASN A 199 -2.01 -24.42 -15.25
N LEU A 200 -1.93 -25.72 -15.06
CA LEU A 200 -3.08 -26.62 -15.15
C LEU A 200 -4.13 -26.34 -14.06
N GLU A 201 -3.70 -26.07 -12.83
CA GLU A 201 -4.60 -25.67 -11.74
C GLU A 201 -5.27 -24.31 -11.99
N GLN A 202 -4.55 -23.35 -12.59
CA GLN A 202 -5.13 -22.07 -12.96
C GLN A 202 -6.16 -22.20 -14.07
N GLU A 203 -5.93 -23.05 -15.07
CA GLU A 203 -6.91 -23.34 -16.13
C GLU A 203 -8.16 -24.05 -15.58
N GLU A 204 -8.01 -24.97 -14.63
CA GLU A 204 -9.15 -25.62 -13.97
C GLU A 204 -9.94 -24.64 -13.07
N GLU A 205 -9.25 -23.76 -12.36
CA GLU A 205 -9.90 -22.70 -11.57
C GLU A 205 -10.67 -21.73 -12.48
N GLU A 206 -10.13 -21.40 -13.64
CA GLU A 206 -10.82 -20.53 -14.60
C GLU A 206 -12.08 -21.18 -15.19
N ARG A 207 -12.08 -22.50 -15.39
CA ARG A 207 -13.26 -23.25 -15.85
C ARG A 207 -14.38 -23.36 -14.82
N ARG A 208 -14.07 -23.21 -13.53
CA ARG A 208 -15.06 -23.28 -12.43
C ARG A 208 -15.73 -21.96 -12.12
N LYS A 209 -15.29 -20.85 -12.74
CA LYS A 209 -15.88 -19.53 -12.50
C LYS A 209 -17.32 -19.45 -12.99
N LEU A 210 -18.21 -18.83 -12.21
CA LEU A 210 -19.64 -18.67 -12.52
C LEU A 210 -19.87 -17.81 -13.76
N ILE A 211 -19.00 -16.81 -14.01
CA ILE A 211 -19.10 -15.92 -15.16
C ILE A 211 -18.03 -16.32 -16.17
N PRO A 212 -18.40 -16.79 -17.36
CA PRO A 212 -17.44 -17.15 -18.39
C PRO A 212 -16.69 -15.92 -18.90
N LYS A 213 -15.41 -16.09 -19.20
CA LYS A 213 -14.60 -15.04 -19.81
C LYS A 213 -15.14 -14.63 -21.17
N LEU A 214 -15.20 -13.34 -21.41
CA LEU A 214 -15.47 -12.80 -22.74
C LEU A 214 -14.27 -13.08 -23.67
N PRO A 215 -14.49 -13.12 -25.01
CA PRO A 215 -13.40 -13.26 -25.96
C PRO A 215 -12.34 -12.16 -25.77
N GLU A 216 -11.06 -12.49 -25.90
CA GLU A 216 -9.91 -11.59 -25.65
C GLU A 216 -10.00 -10.25 -26.37
N LYS A 217 -10.62 -10.20 -27.54
CA LYS A 217 -10.83 -8.97 -28.32
C LYS A 217 -11.58 -7.86 -27.59
N TYR A 218 -12.34 -8.19 -26.52
CA TYR A 218 -13.08 -7.23 -25.70
C TYR A 218 -12.31 -6.79 -24.45
N TYR A 219 -11.20 -7.44 -24.13
CA TYR A 219 -10.37 -7.12 -22.96
C TYR A 219 -9.52 -5.88 -23.23
N THR A 220 -10.17 -4.73 -23.32
CA THR A 220 -9.50 -3.43 -23.39
C THR A 220 -9.22 -2.89 -21.99
N THR A 221 -8.25 -1.98 -21.88
CA THR A 221 -7.98 -1.24 -20.64
C THR A 221 -9.25 -0.62 -20.05
N SER A 222 -10.05 0.02 -20.89
CA SER A 222 -11.31 0.67 -20.48
C SER A 222 -12.32 -0.33 -19.91
N PHE A 223 -12.43 -1.53 -20.52
CA PHE A 223 -13.33 -2.56 -20.04
C PHE A 223 -12.93 -3.08 -18.65
N ILE A 224 -11.65 -3.36 -18.45
CA ILE A 224 -11.13 -3.83 -17.15
C ILE A 224 -11.32 -2.76 -16.07
N LEU A 225 -10.99 -1.49 -16.39
CA LEU A 225 -11.19 -0.38 -15.47
C LEU A 225 -12.67 -0.16 -15.13
N ALA A 226 -13.58 -0.30 -16.11
CA ALA A 226 -15.01 -0.18 -15.87
C ALA A 226 -15.52 -1.26 -14.91
N LYS A 227 -15.11 -2.51 -15.08
CA LYS A 227 -15.45 -3.61 -14.15
C LYS A 227 -14.94 -3.31 -12.74
N LEU A 228 -13.69 -2.87 -12.63
CA LEU A 228 -13.08 -2.54 -11.34
C LEU A 228 -13.80 -1.35 -10.67
N ALA A 229 -14.15 -0.32 -11.45
CA ALA A 229 -14.88 0.84 -10.95
C ALA A 229 -16.31 0.49 -10.48
N ILE A 230 -17.00 -0.44 -11.14
CA ILE A 230 -18.31 -0.94 -10.70
C ILE A 230 -18.19 -1.57 -9.32
N VAL A 231 -17.21 -2.46 -9.11
CA VAL A 231 -17.01 -3.13 -7.82
C VAL A 231 -16.58 -2.12 -6.73
N ALA A 232 -15.69 -1.19 -7.08
CA ALA A 232 -15.30 -0.10 -6.17
C ALA A 232 -16.51 0.76 -5.75
N TYR A 233 -17.40 1.07 -6.68
CA TYR A 233 -18.61 1.84 -6.39
C TYR A 233 -19.61 1.06 -5.53
N ILE A 234 -19.81 -0.23 -5.80
CA ILE A 234 -20.63 -1.11 -4.94
C ILE A 234 -20.07 -1.11 -3.50
N SER A 235 -18.75 -1.22 -3.38
CA SER A 235 -18.06 -1.19 -2.09
C SER A 235 -18.24 0.13 -1.34
N HIS A 236 -18.21 1.24 -2.07
CA HIS A 236 -18.51 2.57 -1.51
C HIS A 236 -19.94 2.64 -0.97
N LEU A 237 -20.93 2.15 -1.71
CA LEU A 237 -22.32 2.10 -1.25
C LEU A 237 -22.47 1.23 -0.01
N LEU A 238 -21.87 0.03 0.00
CA LEU A 238 -21.90 -0.86 1.15
C LEU A 238 -21.26 -0.23 2.39
N GLY A 239 -20.17 0.51 2.23
CA GLY A 239 -19.54 1.28 3.30
C GLY A 239 -20.52 2.29 3.93
N ARG A 240 -21.27 3.01 3.10
CA ARG A 240 -22.28 3.97 3.59
C ARG A 240 -23.45 3.33 4.35
N PHE A 241 -23.89 2.14 3.92
CA PHE A 241 -25.01 1.45 4.56
C PHE A 241 -24.62 0.69 5.83
N SER A 242 -23.42 0.11 5.86
CA SER A 242 -22.97 -0.75 6.97
C SER A 242 -22.29 0.00 8.11
N GLY A 243 -21.89 1.26 7.91
CA GLY A 243 -21.06 2.01 8.85
C GLY A 243 -19.60 1.52 8.97
N LEU A 244 -19.21 0.50 8.20
CA LEU A 244 -17.82 0.06 8.08
C LEU A 244 -17.09 0.90 7.04
N ASN A 245 -15.77 1.04 7.22
CA ASN A 245 -14.96 1.77 6.24
C ASN A 245 -15.08 1.13 4.85
N GLN A 246 -15.32 1.98 3.84
CA GLN A 246 -15.49 1.56 2.44
C GLN A 246 -14.28 0.77 1.88
N ALA A 247 -13.07 1.01 2.42
CA ALA A 247 -11.86 0.29 2.01
C ALA A 247 -11.93 -1.21 2.37
N VAL A 248 -12.52 -1.55 3.52
CA VAL A 248 -12.73 -2.94 3.93
C VAL A 248 -13.67 -3.64 2.94
N TRP A 249 -14.76 -2.98 2.58
CA TRP A 249 -15.68 -3.51 1.56
C TRP A 249 -15.02 -3.63 0.20
N ALA A 250 -14.16 -2.69 -0.21
CA ALA A 250 -13.45 -2.74 -1.47
C ALA A 250 -12.53 -3.97 -1.58
N LEU A 251 -11.83 -4.30 -0.50
CA LEU A 251 -11.01 -5.50 -0.43
C LEU A 251 -11.86 -6.78 -0.51
N ILE A 252 -12.91 -6.88 0.32
CA ILE A 252 -13.80 -8.05 0.36
C ILE A 252 -14.49 -8.26 -0.99
N MET A 253 -15.07 -7.21 -1.56
CA MET A 253 -15.75 -7.29 -2.86
C MET A 253 -14.75 -7.59 -3.99
N GLY A 254 -13.53 -7.04 -3.93
CA GLY A 254 -12.46 -7.39 -4.86
C GLY A 254 -12.19 -8.89 -4.87
N ILE A 255 -12.09 -9.53 -3.70
CA ILE A 255 -11.91 -10.99 -3.59
C ILE A 255 -13.14 -11.73 -4.14
N ILE A 256 -14.33 -11.40 -3.66
CA ILE A 256 -15.57 -12.10 -4.05
C ILE A 256 -15.81 -12.03 -5.57
N PHE A 257 -15.72 -10.84 -6.17
CA PHE A 257 -15.97 -10.66 -7.59
C PHE A 257 -14.87 -11.28 -8.47
N THR A 258 -13.67 -11.49 -7.94
CA THR A 258 -12.61 -12.23 -8.64
C THR A 258 -12.85 -13.73 -8.61
N GLU A 259 -13.29 -14.28 -7.47
CA GLU A 259 -13.65 -15.71 -7.36
C GLU A 259 -14.87 -16.07 -8.21
N ILE A 260 -15.87 -15.20 -8.30
CA ILE A 260 -17.04 -15.37 -9.17
C ILE A 260 -16.63 -15.30 -10.67
N GLY A 261 -15.53 -14.63 -11.00
CA GLY A 261 -15.05 -14.45 -12.37
C GLY A 261 -15.50 -13.15 -13.04
N PHE A 262 -16.13 -12.23 -12.31
CA PHE A 262 -16.46 -10.90 -12.82
C PHE A 262 -15.21 -10.01 -12.96
N LEU A 263 -14.34 -9.99 -11.95
CA LEU A 263 -13.03 -9.33 -12.04
C LEU A 263 -11.96 -10.32 -12.50
N ASP A 264 -10.97 -9.78 -13.18
CA ASP A 264 -9.80 -10.54 -13.56
C ASP A 264 -8.77 -10.52 -12.44
N LYS A 265 -8.04 -11.62 -12.28
CA LYS A 265 -6.87 -11.67 -11.39
C LYS A 265 -5.88 -10.59 -11.83
N ASP A 266 -5.38 -9.79 -10.86
CA ASP A 266 -4.40 -8.73 -11.12
C ASP A 266 -4.90 -7.65 -12.11
N SER A 267 -6.15 -7.20 -11.92
CA SER A 267 -6.90 -6.37 -12.88
C SER A 267 -6.16 -5.10 -13.32
N LEU A 268 -5.57 -4.29 -12.41
CA LEU A 268 -4.91 -3.04 -12.79
C LEU A 268 -3.63 -3.27 -13.60
N ASN A 269 -2.87 -4.32 -13.32
CA ASN A 269 -1.69 -4.67 -14.10
C ASN A 269 -2.09 -5.15 -15.49
N LYS A 270 -3.13 -5.98 -15.62
CA LYS A 270 -3.70 -6.36 -16.91
C LYS A 270 -4.19 -5.15 -17.71
N ALA A 271 -4.77 -4.17 -17.04
CA ALA A 271 -5.17 -2.90 -17.65
C ALA A 271 -3.97 -1.96 -17.93
N LYS A 272 -2.73 -2.35 -17.58
CA LYS A 272 -1.52 -1.50 -17.69
C LYS A 272 -1.67 -0.14 -17.02
N SER A 273 -2.53 -0.06 -15.99
CA SER A 273 -2.90 1.20 -15.32
C SER A 273 -2.40 1.27 -13.88
N TYR A 274 -1.88 0.16 -13.32
CA TYR A 274 -1.45 0.08 -11.92
C TYR A 274 -0.40 1.14 -11.57
N GLY A 275 0.66 1.26 -12.38
CA GLY A 275 1.74 2.23 -12.13
C GLY A 275 1.23 3.67 -12.12
N PHE A 276 0.33 4.04 -13.03
CA PHE A 276 -0.23 5.38 -13.07
C PHE A 276 -1.14 5.65 -11.86
N ILE A 277 -2.02 4.72 -11.50
CA ILE A 277 -2.90 4.88 -10.34
C ILE A 277 -2.10 4.97 -9.03
N MET A 278 -1.05 4.15 -8.88
CA MET A 278 -0.15 4.22 -7.73
C MET A 278 0.62 5.56 -7.69
N TYR A 279 1.09 6.06 -8.83
CA TYR A 279 1.72 7.37 -8.90
C TYR A 279 0.77 8.48 -8.44
N VAL A 280 -0.47 8.48 -8.93
CA VAL A 280 -1.51 9.45 -8.53
C VAL A 280 -1.78 9.37 -7.03
N LEU A 281 -1.94 8.16 -6.49
CA LEU A 281 -2.17 7.94 -5.05
C LEU A 281 -0.99 8.44 -4.20
N MET A 282 0.23 8.16 -4.61
CA MET A 282 1.43 8.61 -3.88
C MET A 282 1.58 10.13 -3.90
N VAL A 283 1.33 10.78 -5.03
CA VAL A 283 1.35 12.25 -5.11
C VAL A 283 0.26 12.85 -4.24
N TYR A 284 -0.93 12.23 -4.25
CA TYR A 284 -2.03 12.69 -3.42
C TYR A 284 -1.72 12.65 -1.93
N ILE A 285 -1.10 11.56 -1.43
CA ILE A 285 -0.78 11.47 0.01
C ILE A 285 0.23 12.55 0.43
N PHE A 286 1.16 12.94 -0.44
CA PHE A 286 2.10 14.01 -0.15
C PHE A 286 1.44 15.40 -0.11
N SER A 287 0.25 15.56 -0.69
CA SER A 287 -0.52 16.81 -0.53
C SER A 287 -0.91 17.07 0.94
N GLY A 288 -1.02 16.05 1.76
CA GLY A 288 -1.25 16.18 3.20
C GLY A 288 -0.06 16.73 3.98
N LEU A 289 1.13 16.84 3.34
CA LEU A 289 2.30 17.47 3.96
C LEU A 289 2.30 19.01 3.82
N LYS A 290 1.33 19.60 3.11
CA LYS A 290 1.23 21.05 2.91
C LYS A 290 1.14 21.84 4.23
N ASP A 291 0.47 21.25 5.24
CA ASP A 291 0.28 21.85 6.56
C ASP A 291 1.43 21.50 7.54
N ALA A 292 2.44 20.75 7.07
CA ALA A 292 3.57 20.30 7.90
C ALA A 292 4.62 21.41 8.01
N THR A 293 4.56 22.22 9.07
CA THR A 293 5.62 23.18 9.37
C THR A 293 6.87 22.47 9.93
N PRO A 294 8.07 23.09 9.88
CA PRO A 294 9.27 22.52 10.49
C PRO A 294 9.09 22.15 11.96
N GLU A 295 8.36 22.97 12.73
CA GLU A 295 8.07 22.74 14.14
C GLU A 295 7.22 21.49 14.35
N LEU A 296 6.16 21.30 13.53
CA LEU A 296 5.31 20.11 13.58
C LEU A 296 6.07 18.84 13.20
N ILE A 297 6.98 18.93 12.24
CA ILE A 297 7.83 17.77 11.87
C ILE A 297 8.74 17.38 13.04
N LEU A 298 9.33 18.36 13.73
CA LEU A 298 10.15 18.07 14.91
C LEU A 298 9.33 17.45 16.07
N GLU A 299 8.10 17.91 16.28
CA GLU A 299 7.18 17.35 17.27
C GLU A 299 6.82 15.88 16.94
N VAL A 300 6.60 15.56 15.70
CA VAL A 300 6.20 14.23 15.21
C VAL A 300 7.37 13.24 15.19
N LEU A 301 8.62 13.72 15.05
CA LEU A 301 9.81 12.87 14.91
C LEU A 301 10.04 11.94 16.11
N GLY A 302 9.92 12.46 17.34
CA GLY A 302 10.07 11.67 18.55
C GLY A 302 9.05 10.53 18.66
N PRO A 303 7.75 10.83 18.64
CA PRO A 303 6.68 9.83 18.58
C PRO A 303 6.85 8.80 17.47
N MET A 304 7.20 9.24 16.27
CA MET A 304 7.39 8.38 15.10
C MET A 304 8.50 7.36 15.30
N VAL A 305 9.69 7.82 15.68
CA VAL A 305 10.84 6.92 15.94
C VAL A 305 10.51 5.94 17.06
N PHE A 306 9.86 6.41 18.13
CA PHE A 306 9.46 5.55 19.24
C PHE A 306 8.48 4.45 18.80
N ILE A 307 7.44 4.80 18.02
CA ILE A 307 6.46 3.83 17.50
C ILE A 307 7.14 2.83 16.54
N ILE A 308 8.08 3.26 15.70
CA ILE A 308 8.83 2.35 14.81
C ILE A 308 9.65 1.36 15.64
N VAL A 309 10.39 1.82 16.65
CA VAL A 309 11.25 0.95 17.48
C VAL A 309 10.44 -0.06 18.27
N VAL A 310 9.27 0.34 18.78
CA VAL A 310 8.38 -0.57 19.54
C VAL A 310 7.61 -1.52 18.63
N GLY A 311 7.28 -1.08 17.41
CA GLY A 311 6.44 -1.83 16.47
C GLY A 311 7.21 -2.79 15.55
N VAL A 312 8.51 -2.59 15.36
CA VAL A 312 9.38 -3.44 14.53
C VAL A 312 10.16 -4.41 15.41
#